data_e87334463bc91458439da9ce35f4fbfe
#
_entry.id   e87334463bc91458439da9ce35f4fbfe
#
_cell.length_a   1.000
_cell.length_b   1.000
_cell.length_c   1.000
_cell.angle_alpha   90.00
_cell.angle_beta   90.00
_cell.angle_gamma   90.00
#
_symmetry.space_group_name_H-M   'P 1'
#
loop_
_entity.id
_entity.type
_entity.pdbx_description
1 polymer ?
#
loop_
_entity_poly.entity_id
_entity_poly.type
_entity_poly.pdbx_seq_one_letter_code
_entity_poly.pdbx_strand_id
1 'polypeptide(L)'
;MKYLILILPLLLIKTAFAQEVVVDPTTSVAILVNSGVINSQLNTTNNNLSAIQKGQLAITGQLVIVNKLQNDIYKGLSQVASVVSNLTSIKEIASCGTDIINDVGQAITIAKSDPVLLLFAEQGAREFEARAVKLSADVGAFVLKGGSNLMDAGERGRLLNHIESEMEILRGIAYGMGRAMYWAKMRGIWASLNPWEEWKNMDVQIANDVINNAKYLMQ
;
A
#
# COMPACT_ATOMS: atom_id res chain seq x y z
N MET A 1 -20.84 -78.89 -51.39
CA MET A 1 -21.26 -77.66 -50.68
C MET A 1 -20.73 -77.53 -49.27
N LYS A 2 -20.29 -78.54 -48.55
CA LYS A 2 -19.79 -78.47 -47.16
C LYS A 2 -18.46 -77.69 -47.01
N TYR A 3 -17.60 -77.70 -48.02
CA TYR A 3 -16.26 -77.06 -47.97
C TYR A 3 -16.29 -75.57 -48.37
N LEU A 4 -17.38 -75.15 -49.04
CA LEU A 4 -17.51 -73.75 -49.42
C LEU A 4 -17.74 -72.82 -48.22
N ILE A 5 -18.40 -73.32 -47.16
CA ILE A 5 -18.69 -72.56 -45.93
C ILE A 5 -17.44 -72.37 -45.09
N LEU A 6 -16.42 -73.22 -45.21
CA LEU A 6 -15.19 -73.16 -44.45
C LEU A 6 -14.15 -72.21 -45.07
N ILE A 7 -14.28 -71.93 -46.40
CA ILE A 7 -13.38 -71.02 -47.12
C ILE A 7 -13.75 -69.50 -46.90
N LEU A 8 -15.03 -69.23 -46.72
CA LEU A 8 -15.54 -67.87 -46.55
C LEU A 8 -14.95 -67.12 -45.32
N PRO A 9 -14.85 -67.73 -44.10
CA PRO A 9 -14.23 -67.06 -42.95
C PRO A 9 -12.71 -66.88 -43.13
N LEU A 10 -12.02 -67.74 -43.89
CA LEU A 10 -10.58 -67.67 -44.12
C LEU A 10 -10.22 -66.48 -45.03
N LEU A 11 -11.10 -66.06 -45.94
CA LEU A 11 -10.93 -64.91 -46.79
C LEU A 11 -11.13 -63.60 -46.01
N LEU A 12 -11.95 -63.60 -44.98
CA LEU A 12 -12.20 -62.39 -44.13
C LEU A 12 -11.04 -62.06 -43.18
N ILE A 13 -10.18 -63.03 -42.86
CA ILE A 13 -9.02 -62.81 -41.96
C ILE A 13 -7.92 -61.98 -42.61
N LYS A 14 -7.84 -61.89 -43.95
CA LYS A 14 -6.83 -61.11 -44.67
C LYS A 14 -7.08 -59.63 -44.68
N THR A 15 -8.27 -59.17 -44.38
CA THR A 15 -8.59 -57.72 -44.37
C THR A 15 -8.36 -57.02 -43.04
N ALA A 16 -8.01 -57.77 -41.98
CA ALA A 16 -7.83 -57.21 -40.61
C ALA A 16 -6.44 -56.58 -40.37
N PHE A 17 -5.50 -56.70 -41.30
CA PHE A 17 -4.14 -56.17 -41.12
C PHE A 17 -3.83 -54.91 -41.99
N ALA A 18 -4.85 -54.27 -42.52
CA ALA A 18 -4.68 -53.06 -43.33
C ALA A 18 -4.79 -51.75 -42.49
N GLN A 19 -4.27 -51.74 -41.28
CA GLN A 19 -3.94 -50.48 -40.61
C GLN A 19 -2.51 -50.14 -40.97
N GLU A 20 -2.34 -49.41 -42.06
CA GLU A 20 -1.07 -48.75 -42.35
C GLU A 20 -0.90 -47.61 -41.38
N VAL A 21 0.05 -47.75 -40.45
CA VAL A 21 0.46 -46.66 -39.59
C VAL A 21 1.30 -45.71 -40.45
N VAL A 22 0.63 -44.76 -41.04
CA VAL A 22 1.30 -43.67 -41.79
C VAL A 22 1.94 -42.75 -40.73
N VAL A 23 3.22 -42.96 -40.45
CA VAL A 23 4.02 -42.05 -39.67
C VAL A 23 4.47 -40.94 -40.63
N ASP A 24 3.74 -39.82 -40.61
CA ASP A 24 4.18 -38.59 -41.27
C ASP A 24 5.19 -37.90 -40.39
N PRO A 25 6.50 -37.91 -40.76
CA PRO A 25 7.56 -37.26 -39.96
C PRO A 25 7.37 -35.76 -39.86
N THR A 26 6.73 -35.11 -40.85
CA THR A 26 6.48 -33.65 -40.82
C THR A 26 5.41 -33.28 -39.81
N THR A 27 4.34 -34.05 -39.72
CA THR A 27 3.29 -33.88 -38.70
C THR A 27 3.82 -34.19 -37.31
N SER A 28 4.66 -35.21 -37.13
CA SER A 28 5.28 -35.55 -35.85
C SER A 28 6.20 -34.44 -35.33
N VAL A 29 7.02 -33.86 -36.19
CA VAL A 29 7.88 -32.70 -35.85
C VAL A 29 7.03 -31.46 -35.51
N ALA A 30 5.98 -31.17 -36.27
CA ALA A 30 5.08 -30.06 -35.99
C ALA A 30 4.39 -30.19 -34.63
N ILE A 31 3.96 -31.40 -34.25
CA ILE A 31 3.35 -31.67 -32.93
C ILE A 31 4.38 -31.47 -31.82
N LEU A 32 5.63 -31.92 -31.97
CA LEU A 32 6.69 -31.72 -30.97
C LEU A 32 7.03 -30.26 -30.78
N VAL A 33 7.15 -29.49 -31.87
CA VAL A 33 7.39 -28.02 -31.81
C VAL A 33 6.24 -27.32 -31.13
N ASN A 34 4.97 -27.60 -31.50
CA ASN A 34 3.82 -27.02 -30.87
C ASN A 34 3.71 -27.38 -29.39
N SER A 35 4.01 -28.62 -29.02
CA SER A 35 4.04 -29.05 -27.59
C SER A 35 5.10 -28.29 -26.80
N GLY A 36 6.28 -28.04 -27.39
CA GLY A 36 7.33 -27.23 -26.80
C GLY A 36 6.88 -25.76 -26.59
N VAL A 37 6.23 -25.16 -27.57
CA VAL A 37 5.69 -23.81 -27.48
C VAL A 37 4.59 -23.72 -26.41
N ILE A 38 3.66 -24.68 -26.39
CA ILE A 38 2.57 -24.75 -25.40
C ILE A 38 3.15 -24.88 -23.99
N ASN A 39 4.13 -25.74 -23.75
CA ASN A 39 4.78 -25.91 -22.46
C ASN A 39 5.50 -24.63 -22.02
N SER A 40 6.18 -23.93 -22.93
CA SER A 40 6.81 -22.65 -22.65
C SER A 40 5.78 -21.59 -22.27
N GLN A 41 4.66 -21.50 -22.99
CA GLN A 41 3.56 -20.59 -22.69
C GLN A 41 2.89 -20.89 -21.34
N LEU A 42 2.67 -22.18 -21.03
CA LEU A 42 2.13 -22.62 -19.74
C LEU A 42 3.04 -22.23 -18.58
N ASN A 43 4.35 -22.42 -18.72
CA ASN A 43 5.32 -22.01 -17.70
C ASN A 43 5.32 -20.49 -17.49
N THR A 44 5.26 -19.73 -18.58
CA THR A 44 5.17 -18.25 -18.51
C THR A 44 3.87 -17.83 -17.83
N THR A 45 2.74 -18.45 -18.17
CA THR A 45 1.44 -18.17 -17.55
C THR A 45 1.44 -18.50 -16.06
N ASN A 46 2.02 -19.63 -15.65
CA ASN A 46 2.13 -20.03 -14.24
C ASN A 46 3.00 -19.03 -13.45
N ASN A 47 4.10 -18.56 -14.03
CA ASN A 47 4.96 -17.56 -13.42
C ASN A 47 4.23 -16.22 -13.25
N ASN A 48 3.45 -15.80 -14.25
CA ASN A 48 2.63 -14.59 -14.19
C ASN A 48 1.52 -14.71 -13.14
N LEU A 49 0.85 -15.86 -13.04
CA LEU A 49 -0.16 -16.11 -12.00
C LEU A 49 0.46 -16.06 -10.60
N SER A 50 1.65 -16.64 -10.41
CA SER A 50 2.37 -16.55 -9.12
C SER A 50 2.73 -15.11 -8.77
N ALA A 51 3.16 -14.30 -9.75
CA ALA A 51 3.45 -12.89 -9.54
C ALA A 51 2.18 -12.09 -9.17
N ILE A 52 1.05 -12.37 -9.84
CA ILE A 52 -0.26 -11.77 -9.53
C ILE A 52 -0.70 -12.13 -8.11
N GLN A 53 -0.58 -13.40 -7.71
CA GLN A 53 -0.94 -13.84 -6.35
C GLN A 53 -0.10 -13.12 -5.28
N LYS A 54 1.23 -13.01 -5.49
CA LYS A 54 2.12 -12.26 -4.58
C LYS A 54 1.75 -10.78 -4.53
N GLY A 55 1.42 -10.18 -5.67
CA GLY A 55 0.92 -8.80 -5.75
C GLY A 55 -0.38 -8.60 -4.98
N GLN A 56 -1.36 -9.51 -5.12
CA GLN A 56 -2.63 -9.46 -4.40
C GLN A 56 -2.45 -9.58 -2.88
N LEU A 57 -1.56 -10.49 -2.41
CA LEU A 57 -1.23 -10.62 -0.99
C LEU A 57 -0.58 -9.35 -0.44
N ALA A 58 0.31 -8.70 -1.19
CA ALA A 58 0.92 -7.44 -0.81
C ALA A 58 -0.12 -6.31 -0.71
N ILE A 59 -1.02 -6.19 -1.68
CA ILE A 59 -2.11 -5.21 -1.67
C ILE A 59 -3.06 -5.45 -0.50
N THR A 60 -3.43 -6.70 -0.22
CA THR A 60 -4.32 -7.04 0.91
C THR A 60 -3.67 -6.67 2.24
N GLY A 61 -2.36 -6.94 2.41
CA GLY A 61 -1.61 -6.53 3.59
C GLY A 61 -1.57 -5.01 3.76
N GLN A 62 -1.37 -4.25 2.69
CA GLN A 62 -1.40 -2.78 2.71
C GLN A 62 -2.78 -2.23 3.08
N LEU A 63 -3.87 -2.84 2.59
CA LEU A 63 -5.24 -2.42 2.94
C LEU A 63 -5.54 -2.60 4.43
N VAL A 64 -5.05 -3.66 5.06
CA VAL A 64 -5.18 -3.86 6.52
C VAL A 64 -4.48 -2.75 7.28
N ILE A 65 -3.25 -2.39 6.89
CA ILE A 65 -2.49 -1.30 7.49
C ILE A 65 -3.23 0.03 7.30
N VAL A 66 -3.68 0.33 6.09
CA VAL A 66 -4.43 1.56 5.76
C VAL A 66 -5.69 1.70 6.61
N ASN A 67 -6.49 0.63 6.76
CA ASN A 67 -7.67 0.64 7.60
C ASN A 67 -7.34 0.89 9.08
N LYS A 68 -6.24 0.30 9.57
CA LYS A 68 -5.79 0.55 10.93
C LYS A 68 -5.40 2.02 11.13
N LEU A 69 -4.60 2.58 10.22
CA LEU A 69 -4.16 3.98 10.28
C LEU A 69 -5.36 4.96 10.22
N GLN A 70 -6.36 4.65 9.42
CA GLN A 70 -7.59 5.42 9.36
C GLN A 70 -8.32 5.42 10.72
N ASN A 71 -8.41 4.25 11.36
CA ASN A 71 -9.00 4.13 12.70
C ASN A 71 -8.19 4.87 13.77
N ASP A 72 -6.85 4.80 13.72
CA ASP A 72 -5.96 5.51 14.64
C ASP A 72 -6.17 7.04 14.53
N ILE A 73 -6.27 7.57 13.30
CA ILE A 73 -6.55 8.99 13.05
C ILE A 73 -7.93 9.40 13.60
N TYR A 74 -8.99 8.63 13.34
CA TYR A 74 -10.34 8.95 13.84
C TYR A 74 -10.41 8.87 15.36
N LYS A 75 -9.75 7.89 15.98
CA LYS A 75 -9.67 7.76 17.42
C LYS A 75 -8.93 8.95 18.04
N GLY A 76 -7.77 9.33 17.50
CA GLY A 76 -7.04 10.51 17.95
C GLY A 76 -7.86 11.78 17.82
N LEU A 77 -8.54 11.98 16.69
CA LEU A 77 -9.42 13.14 16.46
C LEU A 77 -10.58 13.21 17.47
N SER A 78 -11.19 12.08 17.81
CA SER A 78 -12.24 12.01 18.84
C SER A 78 -11.72 12.43 20.21
N GLN A 79 -10.48 12.04 20.56
CA GLN A 79 -9.86 12.44 21.84
C GLN A 79 -9.56 13.95 21.86
N VAL A 80 -9.02 14.52 20.76
CA VAL A 80 -8.81 15.97 20.64
C VAL A 80 -10.14 16.73 20.79
N ALA A 81 -11.20 16.27 20.14
CA ALA A 81 -12.52 16.88 20.26
C ALA A 81 -13.03 16.86 21.70
N SER A 82 -12.79 15.77 22.45
CA SER A 82 -13.11 15.68 23.88
C SER A 82 -12.31 16.67 24.71
N VAL A 83 -11.01 16.84 24.46
CA VAL A 83 -10.16 17.83 25.13
C VAL A 83 -10.70 19.24 24.89
N VAL A 84 -10.98 19.59 23.64
CA VAL A 84 -11.54 20.91 23.27
C VAL A 84 -12.87 21.15 23.95
N SER A 85 -13.77 20.15 23.96
CA SER A 85 -15.07 20.26 24.61
C SER A 85 -14.97 20.53 26.13
N ASN A 86 -13.99 19.92 26.79
CA ASN A 86 -13.77 20.08 28.24
C ASN A 86 -13.07 21.40 28.60
N LEU A 87 -12.34 22.00 27.67
CA LEU A 87 -11.49 23.19 27.89
C LEU A 87 -11.85 24.36 26.95
N THR A 88 -13.09 24.45 26.50
CA THR A 88 -13.58 25.50 25.58
C THR A 88 -13.43 26.93 26.11
N SER A 89 -13.35 27.10 27.43
CA SER A 89 -13.13 28.40 28.08
C SER A 89 -11.69 28.94 27.89
N ILE A 90 -10.75 28.07 27.45
CA ILE A 90 -9.35 28.44 27.23
C ILE A 90 -9.17 28.65 25.72
N LYS A 91 -9.11 29.92 25.32
CA LYS A 91 -9.15 30.33 23.91
C LYS A 91 -8.02 29.70 23.08
N GLU A 92 -6.83 29.63 23.63
CA GLU A 92 -5.62 29.08 22.99
C GLU A 92 -5.82 27.59 22.67
N ILE A 93 -6.31 26.80 23.63
CA ILE A 93 -6.59 25.36 23.46
C ILE A 93 -7.70 25.12 22.44
N ALA A 94 -8.79 25.93 22.52
CA ALA A 94 -9.89 25.83 21.59
C ALA A 94 -9.47 26.18 20.14
N SER A 95 -8.64 27.22 19.97
CA SER A 95 -8.10 27.60 18.66
C SER A 95 -7.19 26.51 18.08
N CYS A 96 -6.23 26.04 18.87
CA CYS A 96 -5.32 24.95 18.47
C CYS A 96 -6.09 23.66 18.11
N GLY A 97 -7.12 23.33 18.88
CA GLY A 97 -7.99 22.18 18.58
C GLY A 97 -8.73 22.32 17.25
N THR A 98 -9.19 23.54 16.93
CA THR A 98 -9.82 23.83 15.62
C THR A 98 -8.83 23.62 14.48
N ASP A 99 -7.58 24.08 14.62
CA ASP A 99 -6.52 23.90 13.64
C ASP A 99 -6.23 22.41 13.43
N ILE A 100 -6.10 21.62 14.51
CA ILE A 100 -5.91 20.16 14.45
C ILE A 100 -7.04 19.49 13.66
N ILE A 101 -8.31 19.85 13.96
CA ILE A 101 -9.46 19.28 13.28
C ILE A 101 -9.43 19.59 11.78
N ASN A 102 -9.05 20.81 11.41
CA ASN A 102 -8.94 21.22 10.02
C ASN A 102 -7.80 20.48 9.29
N ASP A 103 -6.62 20.38 9.89
CA ASP A 103 -5.46 19.71 9.30
C ASP A 103 -5.70 18.20 9.13
N VAL A 104 -6.28 17.54 10.14
CA VAL A 104 -6.70 16.14 10.04
C VAL A 104 -7.79 15.98 8.98
N GLY A 105 -8.75 16.92 8.89
CA GLY A 105 -9.79 16.93 7.86
C GLY A 105 -9.21 16.98 6.44
N GLN A 106 -8.16 17.78 6.23
CA GLN A 106 -7.43 17.81 4.96
C GLN A 106 -6.74 16.46 4.66
N ALA A 107 -6.05 15.89 5.65
CA ALA A 107 -5.42 14.57 5.52
C ALA A 107 -6.45 13.47 5.16
N ILE A 108 -7.60 13.46 5.82
CA ILE A 108 -8.70 12.53 5.52
C ILE A 108 -9.23 12.75 4.09
N THR A 109 -9.33 13.99 3.64
CA THR A 109 -9.79 14.31 2.27
C THR A 109 -8.84 13.77 1.22
N ILE A 110 -7.53 13.89 1.45
CA ILE A 110 -6.49 13.30 0.58
C ILE A 110 -6.60 11.77 0.61
N ALA A 111 -6.74 11.16 1.78
CA ALA A 111 -6.89 9.72 1.95
C ALA A 111 -8.15 9.14 1.29
N LYS A 112 -9.25 9.90 1.24
CA LYS A 112 -10.47 9.49 0.51
C LYS A 112 -10.24 9.38 -0.99
N SER A 113 -9.37 10.20 -1.56
CA SER A 113 -9.04 10.12 -2.99
C SER A 113 -8.10 8.97 -3.31
N ASP A 114 -7.17 8.67 -2.42
CA ASP A 114 -6.23 7.55 -2.53
C ASP A 114 -5.82 7.07 -1.13
N PRO A 115 -6.43 5.98 -0.63
CA PRO A 115 -6.17 5.46 0.72
C PRO A 115 -4.73 4.99 0.94
N VAL A 116 -4.00 4.61 -0.13
CA VAL A 116 -2.61 4.16 -0.04
C VAL A 116 -1.69 5.29 0.44
N LEU A 117 -2.07 6.56 0.23
CA LEU A 117 -1.32 7.72 0.71
C LEU A 117 -1.20 7.77 2.24
N LEU A 118 -2.08 7.09 2.99
CA LEU A 118 -1.96 6.97 4.45
C LEU A 118 -0.66 6.27 4.89
N LEU A 119 -0.06 5.43 4.06
CA LEU A 119 1.22 4.80 4.37
C LEU A 119 2.34 5.83 4.56
N PHE A 120 2.27 6.98 3.89
CA PHE A 120 3.24 8.07 4.07
C PHE A 120 3.02 8.88 5.34
N ALA A 121 1.87 8.73 5.99
CA ALA A 121 1.52 9.34 7.27
C ALA A 121 1.52 8.33 8.43
N GLU A 122 1.99 7.09 8.25
CA GLU A 122 1.88 6.00 9.22
C GLU A 122 2.42 6.38 10.60
N GLN A 123 3.66 6.86 10.66
CA GLN A 123 4.28 7.25 11.93
C GLN A 123 3.50 8.38 12.60
N GLY A 124 3.12 9.41 11.83
CA GLY A 124 2.31 10.52 12.33
C GLY A 124 0.95 10.09 12.84
N ALA A 125 0.25 9.19 12.15
CA ALA A 125 -1.05 8.69 12.56
C ALA A 125 -1.01 7.92 13.90
N ARG A 126 0.01 7.06 14.08
CA ARG A 126 0.21 6.31 15.32
C ARG A 126 0.58 7.22 16.49
N GLU A 127 1.47 8.18 16.26
CA GLU A 127 1.88 9.14 17.29
C GLU A 127 0.75 10.10 17.64
N PHE A 128 -0.02 10.55 16.66
CA PHE A 128 -1.20 11.40 16.87
C PHE A 128 -2.22 10.71 17.79
N GLU A 129 -2.57 9.45 17.50
CA GLU A 129 -3.50 8.69 18.33
C GLU A 129 -2.97 8.50 19.76
N ALA A 130 -1.73 8.06 19.92
CA ALA A 130 -1.15 7.77 21.22
C ALA A 130 -1.09 9.03 22.11
N ARG A 131 -0.67 10.18 21.54
CA ARG A 131 -0.62 11.46 22.27
C ARG A 131 -2.01 12.00 22.58
N ALA A 132 -2.95 11.92 21.65
CA ALA A 132 -4.31 12.39 21.86
C ALA A 132 -5.03 11.61 22.98
N VAL A 133 -4.84 10.28 23.04
CA VAL A 133 -5.37 9.43 24.11
C VAL A 133 -4.78 9.82 25.45
N LYS A 134 -3.47 10.00 25.54
CA LYS A 134 -2.80 10.42 26.76
C LYS A 134 -3.28 11.79 27.22
N LEU A 135 -3.32 12.76 26.31
CA LEU A 135 -3.77 14.12 26.60
C LEU A 135 -5.23 14.15 27.10
N SER A 136 -6.12 13.36 26.49
CA SER A 136 -7.51 13.25 26.93
C SER A 136 -7.62 12.70 28.35
N ALA A 137 -6.78 11.74 28.72
CA ALA A 137 -6.72 11.21 30.07
C ALA A 137 -6.23 12.27 31.09
N ASP A 138 -5.18 13.04 30.73
CA ASP A 138 -4.63 14.11 31.56
C ASP A 138 -5.67 15.23 31.78
N VAL A 139 -6.44 15.61 30.73
CA VAL A 139 -7.54 16.58 30.82
C VAL A 139 -8.68 16.01 31.69
N GLY A 140 -9.04 14.74 31.52
CA GLY A 140 -10.03 14.10 32.36
C GLY A 140 -9.66 14.17 33.88
N ALA A 141 -8.41 13.89 34.19
CA ALA A 141 -7.88 14.00 35.56
C ALA A 141 -7.89 15.47 36.07
N PHE A 142 -7.58 16.43 35.18
CA PHE A 142 -7.64 17.86 35.50
C PHE A 142 -9.07 18.33 35.82
N VAL A 143 -10.03 17.97 34.98
CA VAL A 143 -11.44 18.35 35.18
C VAL A 143 -11.98 17.77 36.49
N LEU A 144 -11.69 16.50 36.79
CA LEU A 144 -12.13 15.83 38.02
C LEU A 144 -11.52 16.49 39.26
N LYS A 145 -10.21 16.78 39.29
CA LYS A 145 -9.55 17.43 40.42
C LYS A 145 -9.95 18.88 40.56
N GLY A 146 -10.13 19.61 39.46
CA GLY A 146 -10.56 21.00 39.45
C GLY A 146 -12.00 21.20 40.02
N GLY A 147 -12.90 20.25 39.74
CA GLY A 147 -14.27 20.25 40.28
C GLY A 147 -14.32 20.01 41.79
N SER A 148 -13.32 19.35 42.37
CA SER A 148 -13.21 19.08 43.83
C SER A 148 -12.38 20.11 44.60
N ASN A 149 -11.90 21.18 43.94
CA ASN A 149 -11.04 22.23 44.52
C ASN A 149 -9.72 21.68 45.15
N LEU A 150 -9.24 20.54 44.70
CA LEU A 150 -8.08 19.81 45.21
C LEU A 150 -6.72 20.25 44.63
N MET A 151 -6.74 21.25 43.75
CA MET A 151 -5.57 21.70 43.00
C MET A 151 -5.28 23.16 43.29
N ASP A 152 -4.02 23.46 43.66
CA ASP A 152 -3.58 24.85 43.84
C ASP A 152 -3.44 25.57 42.48
N ALA A 153 -3.31 26.92 42.57
CA ALA A 153 -3.20 27.77 41.37
C ALA A 153 -1.93 27.45 40.55
N GLY A 154 -0.81 27.10 41.22
CA GLY A 154 0.43 26.76 40.55
C GLY A 154 0.39 25.41 39.85
N GLU A 155 -0.23 24.40 40.48
CA GLU A 155 -0.45 23.09 39.87
C GLU A 155 -1.39 23.21 38.61
N ARG A 156 -2.44 24.00 38.74
CA ARG A 156 -3.37 24.27 37.63
C ARG A 156 -2.63 24.93 36.47
N GLY A 157 -1.79 25.95 36.71
CA GLY A 157 -1.02 26.64 35.68
C GLY A 157 -0.06 25.69 34.98
N ARG A 158 0.69 24.84 35.72
CA ARG A 158 1.61 23.87 35.13
C ARG A 158 0.90 22.86 34.25
N LEU A 159 -0.27 22.37 34.68
CA LEU A 159 -1.02 21.39 33.91
C LEU A 159 -1.63 22.00 32.65
N LEU A 160 -2.15 23.24 32.73
CA LEU A 160 -2.65 23.94 31.54
C LEU A 160 -1.54 24.21 30.52
N ASN A 161 -0.35 24.63 30.95
CA ASN A 161 0.78 24.81 30.06
C ASN A 161 1.24 23.48 29.43
N HIS A 162 1.16 22.37 30.16
CA HIS A 162 1.42 21.04 29.61
C HIS A 162 0.39 20.66 28.54
N ILE A 163 -0.90 20.86 28.80
CA ILE A 163 -1.98 20.60 27.85
C ILE A 163 -1.80 21.44 26.59
N GLU A 164 -1.51 22.72 26.72
CA GLU A 164 -1.26 23.62 25.59
C GLU A 164 -0.07 23.14 24.75
N SER A 165 1.04 22.79 25.38
CA SER A 165 2.22 22.26 24.70
C SER A 165 1.93 20.95 23.94
N GLU A 166 1.19 20.01 24.53
CA GLU A 166 0.80 18.77 23.87
C GLU A 166 -0.19 19.04 22.70
N MET A 167 -1.08 20.01 22.83
CA MET A 167 -1.97 20.41 21.72
C MET A 167 -1.17 21.00 20.54
N GLU A 168 -0.14 21.83 20.81
CA GLU A 168 0.75 22.35 19.76
C GLU A 168 1.54 21.23 19.06
N ILE A 169 2.02 20.22 19.80
CA ILE A 169 2.68 19.05 19.22
C ILE A 169 1.70 18.28 18.34
N LEU A 170 0.47 18.04 18.82
CA LEU A 170 -0.58 17.36 18.04
C LEU A 170 -0.92 18.12 16.75
N ARG A 171 -0.96 19.46 16.80
CA ARG A 171 -1.15 20.31 15.62
C ARG A 171 0.00 20.12 14.61
N GLY A 172 1.25 20.14 15.08
CA GLY A 172 2.42 19.86 14.23
C GLY A 172 2.36 18.50 13.55
N ILE A 173 1.95 17.46 14.28
CA ILE A 173 1.80 16.10 13.73
C ILE A 173 0.66 16.08 12.70
N ALA A 174 -0.50 16.67 13.00
CA ALA A 174 -1.65 16.72 12.08
C ALA A 174 -1.31 17.40 10.77
N TYR A 175 -0.66 18.58 10.83
CA TYR A 175 -0.15 19.28 9.67
C TYR A 175 0.88 18.44 8.89
N GLY A 176 1.83 17.81 9.59
CA GLY A 176 2.86 16.94 8.99
C GLY A 176 2.28 15.76 8.22
N MET A 177 1.26 15.10 8.77
CA MET A 177 0.53 14.02 8.09
C MET A 177 -0.06 14.49 6.75
N GLY A 178 -0.80 15.60 6.77
CA GLY A 178 -1.39 16.18 5.56
C GLY A 178 -0.34 16.53 4.51
N ARG A 179 0.79 17.12 4.93
CA ARG A 179 1.91 17.50 4.04
C ARG A 179 2.61 16.28 3.44
N ALA A 180 2.88 15.24 4.23
CA ALA A 180 3.50 14.00 3.74
C ALA A 180 2.65 13.36 2.65
N MET A 181 1.34 13.22 2.88
CA MET A 181 0.39 12.67 1.92
C MET A 181 0.24 13.55 0.67
N TYR A 182 0.21 14.88 0.83
CA TYR A 182 0.15 15.83 -0.28
C TYR A 182 1.36 15.67 -1.21
N TRP A 183 2.58 15.66 -0.66
CA TRP A 183 3.80 15.49 -1.45
C TRP A 183 3.89 14.12 -2.11
N ALA A 184 3.47 13.06 -1.42
CA ALA A 184 3.39 11.72 -2.02
C ALA A 184 2.41 11.69 -3.20
N LYS A 185 1.27 12.38 -3.10
CA LYS A 185 0.30 12.53 -4.20
C LYS A 185 0.90 13.29 -5.39
N MET A 186 1.59 14.40 -5.12
CA MET A 186 2.17 15.27 -6.16
C MET A 186 3.32 14.62 -6.92
N ARG A 187 4.19 13.87 -6.23
CA ARG A 187 5.32 13.15 -6.84
C ARG A 187 4.91 11.83 -7.48
N GLY A 188 3.76 11.30 -7.13
CA GLY A 188 3.35 9.95 -7.41
C GLY A 188 3.87 8.95 -6.35
N ILE A 189 3.07 7.93 -6.08
CA ILE A 189 3.34 6.97 -5.00
C ILE A 189 4.67 6.23 -5.23
N TRP A 190 4.94 5.81 -6.45
CA TRP A 190 6.15 5.06 -6.82
C TRP A 190 7.43 5.88 -6.66
N ALA A 191 7.44 7.14 -7.11
CA ALA A 191 8.59 8.05 -6.91
C ALA A 191 8.83 8.38 -5.43
N SER A 192 7.76 8.45 -4.63
CA SER A 192 7.85 8.72 -3.19
C SER A 192 8.37 7.51 -2.39
N LEU A 193 8.18 6.29 -2.89
CA LEU A 193 8.71 5.06 -2.29
C LEU A 193 10.18 4.83 -2.63
N ASN A 194 10.67 5.39 -3.73
CA ASN A 194 12.07 5.27 -4.16
C ASN A 194 12.68 6.64 -4.48
N PRO A 195 13.02 7.46 -3.46
CA PRO A 195 13.58 8.79 -3.66
C PRO A 195 14.95 8.81 -4.37
N TRP A 196 15.62 7.65 -4.47
CA TRP A 196 16.93 7.51 -5.11
C TRP A 196 16.87 7.19 -6.60
N GLU A 197 15.69 6.96 -7.18
CA GLU A 197 15.53 6.62 -8.59
C GLU A 197 15.93 7.78 -9.51
N GLU A 198 15.61 9.00 -9.14
CA GLU A 198 16.02 10.21 -9.88
C GLU A 198 17.54 10.39 -9.88
N TRP A 199 18.21 10.10 -8.75
CA TRP A 199 19.67 10.17 -8.64
C TRP A 199 20.35 9.12 -9.54
N LYS A 200 19.84 7.89 -9.54
CA LYS A 200 20.36 6.82 -10.39
C LYS A 200 20.21 7.16 -11.87
N ASN A 201 19.09 7.72 -12.27
CA ASN A 201 18.86 8.14 -13.65
C ASN A 201 19.74 9.34 -14.04
N MET A 202 20.00 10.26 -13.13
CA MET A 202 20.87 11.40 -13.35
C MET A 202 22.33 10.97 -13.52
N ASP A 203 22.81 10.04 -12.69
CA ASP A 203 24.17 9.47 -12.82
C ASP A 203 24.36 8.73 -14.15
N VAL A 204 23.34 7.98 -14.60
CA VAL A 204 23.36 7.31 -15.92
C VAL A 204 23.37 8.32 -17.07
N GLN A 205 22.61 9.41 -16.97
CA GLN A 205 22.62 10.47 -17.98
C GLN A 205 23.97 11.17 -18.04
N ILE A 206 24.54 11.56 -16.91
CA ILE A 206 25.89 12.19 -16.84
C ILE A 206 26.93 11.26 -17.43
N ALA A 207 26.91 9.96 -17.09
CA ALA A 207 27.83 8.98 -17.64
C ALA A 207 27.72 8.87 -19.17
N ASN A 208 26.48 8.82 -19.70
CA ASN A 208 26.25 8.77 -21.14
C ASN A 208 26.68 10.06 -21.85
N ASP A 209 26.46 11.22 -21.25
CA ASP A 209 26.90 12.50 -21.80
C ASP A 209 28.42 12.59 -21.85
N VAL A 210 29.12 12.14 -20.81
CA VAL A 210 30.59 12.06 -20.79
C VAL A 210 31.12 11.12 -21.89
N ILE A 211 30.51 9.93 -22.04
CA ILE A 211 30.89 8.96 -23.08
C ILE A 211 30.67 9.54 -24.48
N ASN A 212 29.54 10.20 -24.71
CA ASN A 212 29.22 10.80 -26.00
C ASN A 212 30.17 11.96 -26.32
N ASN A 213 30.45 12.82 -25.36
CA ASN A 213 31.41 13.93 -25.54
C ASN A 213 32.82 13.42 -25.79
N ALA A 214 33.27 12.33 -25.13
CA ALA A 214 34.57 11.71 -25.39
C ALA A 214 34.67 11.15 -26.81
N LYS A 215 33.62 10.62 -27.40
CA LYS A 215 33.58 10.13 -28.79
C LYS A 215 33.77 11.28 -29.81
N TYR A 216 33.27 12.48 -29.52
CA TYR A 216 33.46 13.64 -30.40
C TYR A 216 34.88 14.20 -30.34
N LEU A 217 35.62 13.98 -29.25
CA LEU A 217 37.01 14.43 -29.12
C LEU A 217 38.04 13.46 -29.76
N MET A 218 37.62 12.27 -30.15
CA MET A 218 38.45 11.22 -30.78
C MET A 218 38.26 11.14 -32.31
N GLN A 219 37.43 12.00 -32.90
CA GLN A 219 37.31 12.20 -34.35
C GLN A 219 38.10 13.42 -34.79
#